data_8495bcf2ef390e53550c14b70749fd49
#
_entry.id   8495bcf2ef390e53550c14b70749fd49
#
_cell.length_a   1.000
_cell.length_b   1.000
_cell.length_c   1.000
_cell.angle_alpha   90.00
_cell.angle_beta   90.00
_cell.angle_gamma   90.00
#
_symmetry.space_group_name_H-M   'P 1'
#
loop_
_entity.id
_entity.type
_entity.pdbx_description
1 polymer ?
#
loop_
_entity_poly.entity_id
_entity_poly.type
_entity_poly.pdbx_seq_one_letter_code
_entity_poly.pdbx_strand_id
1 'polypeptide(L)'
;GGSLDNAIVVQGDKVLNKGGLRTKKEFVNHKILDLAGDFMLSGARVIGSIECVHGGHALTIEFLKKIFSSKNNYDVVESQSLVTNVRKIIPLNKRFAVNA
;
A
#
# COMPACT_ATOMS: atom_id res chain seq x y z
N GLY A 1 -3.35 23.15 -6.44
CA GLY A 1 -3.89 22.35 -7.54
C GLY A 1 -2.80 21.73 -8.39
N GLY A 2 -3.14 20.69 -9.14
CA GLY A 2 -2.22 20.06 -10.08
C GLY A 2 -2.03 20.90 -11.34
N SER A 3 -0.82 20.92 -11.86
CA SER A 3 -0.45 21.51 -13.14
C SER A 3 0.46 20.56 -13.91
N LEU A 4 0.76 20.88 -15.17
CA LEU A 4 1.72 20.10 -15.96
C LEU A 4 3.15 20.13 -15.40
N ASP A 5 3.45 21.05 -14.47
CA ASP A 5 4.78 21.18 -13.85
C ASP A 5 4.94 20.30 -12.62
N ASN A 6 3.85 19.92 -11.95
CA ASN A 6 3.89 19.21 -10.68
C ASN A 6 3.07 17.92 -10.66
N ALA A 7 2.38 17.58 -11.73
CA ALA A 7 1.56 16.37 -11.83
C ALA A 7 1.62 15.77 -13.23
N ILE A 8 1.39 14.47 -13.33
CA ILE A 8 1.11 13.82 -14.60
C ILE A 8 -0.37 14.03 -14.92
N VAL A 9 -0.63 14.73 -16.02
CA VAL A 9 -1.98 15.02 -16.49
C VAL A 9 -2.33 14.07 -17.63
N VAL A 10 -3.45 13.38 -17.49
CA VAL A 10 -3.96 12.42 -18.46
C VAL A 10 -5.29 12.89 -19.02
N GLN A 11 -5.44 12.81 -20.33
CA GLN A 11 -6.68 13.05 -21.03
C GLN A 11 -6.99 11.86 -21.94
N GLY A 12 -8.02 11.10 -21.60
CA GLY A 12 -8.29 9.83 -22.26
C GLY A 12 -7.14 8.85 -22.03
N ASP A 13 -6.51 8.42 -23.11
CA ASP A 13 -5.35 7.53 -23.15
C ASP A 13 -3.99 8.25 -23.27
N LYS A 14 -3.99 9.57 -23.27
CA LYS A 14 -2.80 10.39 -23.54
C LYS A 14 -2.29 11.11 -22.31
N VAL A 15 -0.97 11.06 -22.11
CA VAL A 15 -0.26 11.90 -21.14
C VAL A 15 0.04 13.24 -21.82
N LEU A 16 -0.40 14.34 -21.18
CA LEU A 16 -0.25 15.70 -21.74
C LEU A 16 1.10 16.34 -21.45
N ASN A 17 1.84 15.83 -20.45
CA ASN A 17 3.16 16.35 -20.13
C ASN A 17 4.14 16.15 -21.26
N LYS A 18 4.88 17.19 -21.66
CA LYS A 18 5.84 17.16 -22.77
C LYS A 18 6.91 16.07 -22.63
N GLY A 19 7.36 15.79 -21.39
CA GLY A 19 8.34 14.75 -21.08
C GLY A 19 7.74 13.33 -20.97
N GLY A 20 6.41 13.20 -21.09
CA GLY A 20 5.74 11.92 -20.84
C GLY A 20 5.88 11.44 -19.41
N LEU A 21 5.90 10.13 -19.23
CA LEU A 21 6.13 9.50 -17.93
C LEU A 21 7.63 9.40 -17.63
N ARG A 22 8.03 9.62 -16.38
CA ARG A 22 9.41 9.43 -15.91
C ARG A 22 9.84 7.96 -15.93
N THR A 23 8.89 7.05 -15.71
CA THR A 23 9.08 5.62 -15.85
C THR A 23 7.83 4.98 -16.45
N LYS A 24 7.99 3.83 -17.13
CA LYS A 24 6.85 3.08 -17.70
C LYS A 24 5.80 2.66 -16.67
N LYS A 25 6.18 2.55 -15.40
CA LYS A 25 5.32 2.11 -14.29
C LYS A 25 4.97 3.25 -13.32
N GLU A 26 5.06 4.51 -13.76
CA GLU A 26 4.90 5.66 -12.85
C GLU A 26 3.56 5.64 -12.12
N PHE A 27 2.46 5.33 -12.78
CA PHE A 27 1.15 5.24 -12.13
C PHE A 27 1.07 4.12 -11.08
N VAL A 28 1.64 2.95 -11.38
CA VAL A 28 1.70 1.83 -10.44
C VAL A 28 2.60 2.18 -9.26
N ASN A 29 3.76 2.77 -9.52
CA ASN A 29 4.70 3.18 -8.48
C ASN A 29 4.08 4.23 -7.55
N HIS A 30 3.31 5.18 -8.09
CA HIS A 30 2.56 6.16 -7.30
C HIS A 30 1.55 5.46 -6.37
N LYS A 31 0.78 4.50 -6.90
CA LYS A 31 -0.18 3.71 -6.10
C LYS A 31 0.49 2.90 -5.00
N ILE A 32 1.67 2.34 -5.27
CA ILE A 32 2.47 1.62 -4.26
C ILE A 32 2.93 2.57 -3.16
N LEU A 33 3.38 3.77 -3.53
CA LEU A 33 3.80 4.80 -2.57
C LEU A 33 2.64 5.26 -1.70
N ASP A 34 1.47 5.52 -2.29
CA ASP A 34 0.24 5.88 -1.58
C ASP A 34 -0.14 4.78 -0.57
N LEU A 35 -0.13 3.52 -1.03
CA LEU A 35 -0.46 2.39 -0.18
C LEU A 35 0.52 2.24 0.99
N ALA A 36 1.82 2.36 0.72
CA ALA A 36 2.85 2.32 1.76
C ALA A 36 2.68 3.45 2.77
N GLY A 37 2.36 4.67 2.31
CA GLY A 37 2.06 5.82 3.16
C GLY A 37 0.83 5.59 4.03
N ASP A 38 -0.26 5.10 3.45
CA ASP A 38 -1.49 4.82 4.18
C ASP A 38 -1.29 3.76 5.27
N PHE A 39 -0.46 2.74 5.01
CA PHE A 39 -0.15 1.71 6.02
C PHE A 39 0.61 2.25 7.23
N MET A 40 1.29 3.41 7.12
CA MET A 40 1.92 4.07 8.26
C MET A 40 0.90 4.62 9.29
N LEU A 41 -0.37 4.78 8.89
CA LEU A 41 -1.47 5.15 9.80
C LEU A 41 -1.72 4.09 10.89
N SER A 42 -1.22 2.87 10.71
CA SER A 42 -1.24 1.83 11.74
C SER A 42 -0.41 2.17 12.99
N GLY A 43 0.50 3.14 12.89
CA GLY A 43 1.45 3.48 13.95
C GLY A 43 2.59 2.48 14.13
N ALA A 44 2.67 1.46 13.28
CA ALA A 44 3.69 0.41 13.31
C ALA A 44 4.08 -0.01 11.88
N ARG A 45 5.20 -0.70 11.74
CA ARG A 45 5.57 -1.34 10.48
C ARG A 45 4.69 -2.56 10.26
N VAL A 46 4.13 -2.69 9.08
CA VAL A 46 3.34 -3.86 8.69
C VAL A 46 4.21 -4.82 7.89
N ILE A 47 4.22 -6.08 8.29
CA ILE A 47 4.88 -7.17 7.58
C ILE A 47 3.80 -8.06 6.99
N GLY A 48 3.75 -8.18 5.67
CA GLY A 48 2.75 -8.98 4.99
C GLY A 48 2.85 -8.85 3.47
N SER A 49 2.04 -9.63 2.79
CA SER A 49 1.82 -9.52 1.34
C SER A 49 0.45 -8.88 1.10
N ILE A 50 0.42 -7.86 0.27
CA ILE A 50 -0.77 -7.08 -0.02
C ILE A 50 -1.03 -7.13 -1.51
N GLU A 51 -2.23 -7.54 -1.89
CA GLU A 51 -2.75 -7.43 -3.24
C GLU A 51 -3.81 -6.31 -3.27
N CYS A 52 -3.61 -5.35 -4.17
CA CYS A 52 -4.49 -4.20 -4.28
C CYS A 52 -4.99 -4.06 -5.73
N VAL A 53 -6.30 -4.20 -5.92
CA VAL A 53 -6.97 -4.03 -7.19
C VAL A 53 -7.90 -2.82 -7.10
N HIS A 54 -7.73 -1.85 -8.00
CA HIS A 54 -8.49 -0.59 -8.01
C HIS A 54 -8.47 0.16 -6.66
N GLY A 55 -7.34 0.12 -5.95
CA GLY A 55 -7.19 0.72 -4.63
C GLY A 55 -7.21 2.25 -4.63
N GLY A 56 -7.41 2.79 -3.43
CA GLY A 56 -7.36 4.21 -3.11
C GLY A 56 -7.35 4.40 -1.60
N HIS A 57 -7.10 5.63 -1.14
CA HIS A 57 -6.96 5.95 0.29
C HIS A 57 -8.17 5.49 1.12
N ALA A 58 -9.39 5.74 0.66
CA ALA A 58 -10.60 5.34 1.37
C ALA A 58 -10.67 3.82 1.60
N LEU A 59 -10.36 3.04 0.56
CA LEU A 59 -10.36 1.57 0.63
C LEU A 59 -9.25 1.05 1.56
N THR A 60 -8.07 1.66 1.51
CA THR A 60 -6.94 1.30 2.39
C THR A 60 -7.27 1.59 3.85
N ILE A 61 -7.88 2.74 4.14
CA ILE A 61 -8.30 3.11 5.50
C ILE A 61 -9.35 2.13 6.03
N GLU A 62 -10.32 1.75 5.21
CA GLU A 62 -11.33 0.77 5.58
C GLU A 62 -10.70 -0.61 5.86
N PHE A 63 -9.75 -1.01 5.03
CA PHE A 63 -8.99 -2.25 5.21
C PHE A 63 -8.19 -2.24 6.52
N LEU A 64 -7.50 -1.14 6.84
CA LEU A 64 -6.78 -0.99 8.10
C LEU A 64 -7.71 -1.05 9.30
N LYS A 65 -8.86 -0.37 9.25
CA LYS A 65 -9.89 -0.46 10.31
C LYS A 65 -10.33 -1.91 10.51
N LYS A 66 -10.52 -2.67 9.43
CA LYS A 66 -10.91 -4.08 9.50
C LYS A 66 -9.82 -4.95 10.12
N ILE A 67 -8.55 -4.75 9.75
CA ILE A 67 -7.43 -5.47 10.36
C ILE A 67 -7.38 -5.19 11.86
N PHE A 68 -7.40 -3.92 12.26
CA PHE A 68 -7.23 -3.52 13.65
C PHE A 68 -8.50 -3.60 14.50
N SER A 69 -9.61 -4.05 13.93
CA SER A 69 -10.86 -4.30 14.70
C SER A 69 -10.77 -5.46 15.68
N SER A 70 -9.84 -6.39 15.49
CA SER A 70 -9.62 -7.52 16.37
C SER A 70 -8.15 -7.92 16.43
N LYS A 71 -7.66 -8.20 17.65
CA LYS A 71 -6.29 -8.72 17.84
C LYS A 71 -6.04 -10.09 17.19
N ASN A 72 -7.09 -10.81 16.83
CA ASN A 72 -6.97 -12.08 16.11
C ASN A 72 -6.59 -11.91 14.63
N ASN A 73 -6.65 -10.68 14.12
CA ASN A 73 -6.39 -10.39 12.72
C ASN A 73 -4.90 -10.16 12.42
N TYR A 74 -4.09 -9.89 13.44
CA TYR A 74 -2.66 -9.61 13.29
C TYR A 74 -1.88 -10.10 14.50
N ASP A 75 -0.58 -10.27 14.31
CA ASP A 75 0.36 -10.56 15.38
C ASP A 75 1.33 -9.39 15.54
N VAL A 76 1.70 -9.09 16.77
CA VAL A 76 2.72 -8.08 17.07
C VAL A 76 4.05 -8.80 17.27
N VAL A 77 5.07 -8.39 16.51
CA VAL A 77 6.42 -8.97 16.58
C VAL A 77 7.40 -7.87 16.96
N GLU A 78 8.20 -8.09 17.98
CA GLU A 78 9.26 -7.16 18.34
C GLU A 78 10.47 -7.30 17.40
N SER A 79 11.12 -6.17 17.08
CA SER A 79 12.22 -6.13 16.11
C SER A 79 13.40 -7.02 16.50
N GLN A 80 13.66 -7.23 17.80
CA GLN A 80 14.72 -8.11 18.28
C GLN A 80 14.46 -9.59 17.96
N SER A 81 13.19 -10.01 17.95
CA SER A 81 12.82 -11.39 17.57
C SER A 81 12.91 -11.64 16.07
N LEU A 82 12.84 -10.59 15.24
CA LEU A 82 12.99 -10.70 13.80
C LEU A 82 14.44 -11.01 13.39
N VAL A 83 15.43 -10.49 14.12
CA VAL A 83 16.86 -10.71 13.82
C VAL A 83 17.28 -12.14 14.12
N THR A 84 16.71 -12.76 15.15
CA THR A 84 17.02 -14.16 15.58
C THR A 84 16.24 -15.22 14.80
N ASN A 85 15.11 -14.85 14.18
CA ASN A 85 14.17 -15.78 13.53
C ASN A 85 14.04 -15.58 12.00
N VAL A 86 15.05 -15.03 11.33
CA VAL A 86 15.06 -14.87 9.85
C VAL A 86 14.81 -16.20 9.09
N ARG A 87 14.91 -17.35 9.75
CA ARG A 87 14.62 -18.68 9.18
C ARG A 87 13.21 -19.21 9.48
N LYS A 88 12.40 -18.55 10.29
CA LYS A 88 10.99 -18.89 10.51
C LYS A 88 10.11 -17.80 9.91
N ILE A 89 9.91 -17.85 8.60
CA ILE A 89 8.76 -17.20 7.98
C ILE A 89 7.55 -17.98 8.48
N ILE A 90 6.82 -17.41 9.44
CA ILE A 90 5.52 -17.92 9.85
C ILE A 90 4.57 -17.54 8.69
N PRO A 91 4.04 -18.51 7.93
CA PRO A 91 3.04 -18.19 6.92
C PRO A 91 1.79 -17.68 7.65
N LEU A 92 1.55 -16.39 7.58
CA LEU A 92 0.30 -15.78 8.01
C LEU A 92 -0.79 -16.22 7.02
N ASN A 93 -1.48 -17.32 7.33
CA ASN A 93 -2.63 -17.81 6.56
C ASN A 93 -3.89 -16.92 6.75
N LYS A 94 -3.70 -15.66 7.12
CA LYS A 94 -4.80 -14.71 7.31
C LYS A 94 -4.97 -13.90 6.04
N ARG A 95 -6.05 -14.14 5.32
CA ARG A 95 -6.45 -13.34 4.16
C ARG A 95 -7.58 -12.40 4.56
N PHE A 96 -7.40 -11.12 4.27
CA PHE A 96 -8.42 -10.10 4.42
C PHE A 96 -8.72 -9.50 3.07
N ALA A 97 -9.99 -9.29 2.82
CA ALA A 97 -10.46 -8.57 1.65
C ALA A 97 -11.47 -7.51 2.07
N VAL A 98 -11.41 -6.37 1.43
CA VAL A 98 -12.43 -5.33 1.45
C VAL A 98 -12.87 -5.13 0.01
N ASN A 99 -14.14 -5.28 -0.24
CA ASN A 99 -14.71 -5.04 -1.56
C ASN A 99 -15.07 -3.55 -1.69
N ALA A 100 -14.68 -3.00 -2.79
CA ALA A 100 -15.05 -1.63 -3.15
C ALA A 100 -16.56 -1.53 -3.48
#